data_89f35551fc6384911cb9f27a678972b7
#
_entry.id   89f35551fc6384911cb9f27a678972b7
#
_cell.length_a   1.000
_cell.length_b   1.000
_cell.length_c   1.000
_cell.angle_alpha   90.00
_cell.angle_beta   90.00
_cell.angle_gamma   90.00
#
_symmetry.space_group_name_H-M   'P 1'
#
loop_
_entity.id
_entity.type
_entity.pdbx_description
1 polymer ?
#
loop_
_entity_poly.entity_id
_entity_poly.type
_entity_poly.pdbx_seq_one_letter_code
_entity_poly.pdbx_strand_id
1 'polypeptide(L)'
;TLDYAHTAPTYGLPGGKWVMSSLMVDDGIHDDGPLMTTAFEYKDGKRDRHEREFLGFGEVITKNLDTEKENALYRKSVQKYDVSGYYTQGNLVNASVEDAAGKVYTETRNEYDGYYLTAKGDEYTFTAQPVLCSDRASAFVPLRYTANLQYEGAAQGMITSEAWNEYYLTGHHGELKSYKFSNKGKLGSKGDGKFDYQTSIRYTSNSSRNILGLPTDVTVTGGDGKVYHQVSAVYDTKYPNHLTKITQQLGNGEAVTD
;
A
#
# COMPACT_ATOMS: atom_id res chain seq x y z
N THR A 1 -18.62 18.73 14.10
CA THR A 1 -17.54 19.65 14.56
C THR A 1 -16.18 19.02 14.32
N LEU A 2 -15.20 19.82 13.92
CA LEU A 2 -13.81 19.44 13.74
C LEU A 2 -12.96 20.31 14.67
N ASP A 3 -12.10 19.67 15.47
CA ASP A 3 -11.14 20.38 16.31
C ASP A 3 -9.71 20.11 15.86
N TYR A 4 -8.84 21.08 16.06
CA TYR A 4 -7.43 21.02 15.71
C TYR A 4 -6.57 21.33 16.92
N ALA A 5 -5.42 20.68 17.00
CA ALA A 5 -4.42 20.93 18.03
C ALA A 5 -3.02 21.03 17.40
N HIS A 6 -2.13 21.73 18.07
CA HIS A 6 -0.74 21.79 17.66
C HIS A 6 0.04 20.66 18.36
N THR A 7 0.75 19.84 17.57
CA THR A 7 1.59 18.79 18.17
C THR A 7 2.76 19.38 18.94
N ALA A 8 3.17 18.72 20.02
CA ALA A 8 4.34 19.14 20.77
C ALA A 8 5.61 19.10 19.88
N PRO A 9 6.49 20.11 19.97
CA PRO A 9 7.77 20.06 19.29
C PRO A 9 8.62 18.89 19.77
N THR A 10 9.29 18.22 18.83
CA THR A 10 10.23 17.12 19.11
C THR A 10 11.54 17.35 18.37
N TYR A 11 12.58 16.56 18.68
CA TYR A 11 13.83 16.62 17.92
C TYR A 11 13.62 16.31 16.42
N GLY A 12 12.72 15.38 16.09
CA GLY A 12 12.38 15.02 14.71
C GLY A 12 11.50 16.07 14.02
N LEU A 13 10.70 16.82 14.78
CA LEU A 13 9.76 17.83 14.28
C LEU A 13 9.81 19.09 15.17
N PRO A 14 10.86 19.92 15.08
CA PRO A 14 11.09 21.03 16.02
C PRO A 14 9.98 22.10 16.04
N GLY A 15 9.29 22.29 14.91
CA GLY A 15 8.21 23.28 14.78
C GLY A 15 6.82 22.76 15.14
N GLY A 16 6.67 21.45 15.44
CA GLY A 16 5.35 20.84 15.56
C GLY A 16 4.51 20.98 14.27
N LYS A 17 3.25 20.57 14.32
CA LYS A 17 2.26 20.71 13.22
C LYS A 17 0.86 20.90 13.79
N TRP A 18 0.03 21.70 13.11
CA TRP A 18 -1.40 21.69 13.32
C TRP A 18 -1.99 20.43 12.72
N VAL A 19 -2.75 19.68 13.51
CA VAL A 19 -3.36 18.41 13.15
C VAL A 19 -4.81 18.39 13.64
N MET A 20 -5.65 17.60 12.99
CA MET A 20 -7.00 17.34 13.48
C MET A 20 -6.90 16.51 14.77
N SER A 21 -7.48 17.03 15.87
CA SER A 21 -7.44 16.37 17.18
C SER A 21 -8.70 15.58 17.47
N SER A 22 -9.86 16.04 16.98
CA SER A 22 -11.12 15.34 17.13
C SER A 22 -12.11 15.63 16.01
N LEU A 23 -13.00 14.67 15.80
CA LEU A 23 -14.18 14.76 14.94
C LEU A 23 -15.39 14.36 15.76
N MET A 24 -16.40 15.23 15.81
CA MET A 24 -17.69 14.94 16.41
C MET A 24 -18.77 15.01 15.31
N VAL A 25 -19.53 13.95 15.18
CA VAL A 25 -20.63 13.84 14.23
C VAL A 25 -21.94 13.86 15.02
N ASP A 26 -22.85 14.76 14.62
CA ASP A 26 -24.19 14.91 15.15
C ASP A 26 -25.15 14.80 13.97
N ASP A 27 -26.19 14.01 14.08
CA ASP A 27 -27.19 13.84 13.02
C ASP A 27 -28.28 14.93 13.06
N GLY A 28 -28.28 15.77 14.09
CA GLY A 28 -29.27 16.84 14.28
C GLY A 28 -30.68 16.36 14.61
N ILE A 29 -30.86 15.08 14.91
CA ILE A 29 -32.16 14.46 15.22
C ILE A 29 -32.28 14.13 16.71
N HIS A 30 -31.18 13.81 17.36
CA HIS A 30 -31.12 13.42 18.77
C HIS A 30 -30.65 14.60 19.63
N ASP A 31 -31.43 14.96 20.65
CA ASP A 31 -31.11 16.05 21.57
C ASP A 31 -29.96 15.72 22.56
N ASP A 32 -29.46 14.48 22.56
CA ASP A 32 -28.56 13.94 23.58
C ASP A 32 -27.05 14.19 23.27
N GLY A 33 -26.72 14.95 22.21
CA GLY A 33 -25.34 15.28 21.84
C GLY A 33 -24.80 14.47 20.66
N PRO A 34 -23.47 14.48 20.40
CA PRO A 34 -22.90 13.86 19.21
C PRO A 34 -23.03 12.34 19.25
N LEU A 35 -23.50 11.76 18.12
CA LEU A 35 -23.65 10.30 17.98
C LEU A 35 -22.31 9.58 17.91
N MET A 36 -21.26 10.23 17.40
CA MET A 36 -19.96 9.63 17.23
C MET A 36 -18.86 10.66 17.52
N THR A 37 -17.95 10.26 18.37
CA THR A 37 -16.73 11.04 18.65
C THR A 37 -15.51 10.23 18.29
N THR A 38 -14.63 10.83 17.51
CA THR A 38 -13.34 10.25 17.14
C THR A 38 -12.24 11.20 17.57
N ALA A 39 -11.23 10.69 18.26
CA ALA A 39 -10.03 11.44 18.63
C ALA A 39 -8.81 10.90 17.86
N PHE A 40 -7.86 11.79 17.57
CA PHE A 40 -6.65 11.46 16.82
C PHE A 40 -5.41 11.76 17.65
N GLU A 41 -4.43 10.85 17.58
CA GLU A 41 -3.09 11.07 18.13
C GLU A 41 -2.04 10.83 17.04
N TYR A 42 -0.97 11.62 17.11
CA TYR A 42 0.11 11.60 16.15
C TYR A 42 1.43 11.49 16.88
N LYS A 43 2.27 10.51 16.49
CA LYS A 43 3.58 10.29 17.10
C LYS A 43 4.67 10.22 16.05
N ASP A 44 5.90 10.40 16.50
CA ASP A 44 7.11 10.27 15.68
C ASP A 44 7.08 11.14 14.42
N GLY A 45 6.55 12.37 14.57
CA GLY A 45 6.59 13.37 13.51
C GLY A 45 8.04 13.67 13.09
N LYS A 46 8.30 13.62 11.79
CA LYS A 46 9.66 13.80 11.28
C LYS A 46 9.72 14.81 10.15
N ARG A 47 10.78 15.62 10.20
CA ARG A 47 11.17 16.54 9.15
C ARG A 47 12.55 16.16 8.63
N ASP A 48 12.68 16.01 7.32
CA ASP A 48 13.99 15.91 6.69
C ASP A 48 14.66 17.29 6.72
N ARG A 49 15.87 17.35 7.26
CA ARG A 49 16.61 18.62 7.38
C ARG A 49 17.31 19.01 6.11
N HIS A 50 17.63 18.03 5.26
CA HIS A 50 18.32 18.24 3.99
C HIS A 50 17.31 18.69 2.92
N GLU A 51 16.23 17.93 2.73
CA GLU A 51 15.16 18.25 1.78
C GLU A 51 14.23 19.37 2.32
N ARG A 52 14.32 19.68 3.63
CA ARG A 52 13.48 20.66 4.33
C ARG A 52 11.98 20.34 4.28
N GLU A 53 11.65 19.08 4.12
CA GLU A 53 10.27 18.61 4.00
C GLU A 53 9.79 17.90 5.27
N PHE A 54 8.47 17.93 5.46
CA PHE A 54 7.80 17.15 6.48
C PHE A 54 7.52 15.76 5.95
N LEU A 55 8.15 14.73 6.52
CA LEU A 55 8.04 13.34 6.09
C LEU A 55 6.77 12.64 6.59
N GLY A 56 5.99 13.27 7.46
CA GLY A 56 4.80 12.68 8.06
C GLY A 56 4.99 12.30 9.52
N PHE A 57 4.00 11.62 10.06
CA PHE A 57 4.04 11.00 11.38
C PHE A 57 4.32 9.50 11.22
N GLY A 58 5.20 8.97 12.05
CA GLY A 58 5.51 7.54 12.07
C GLY A 58 4.37 6.69 12.63
N GLU A 59 3.52 7.27 13.50
CA GLU A 59 2.33 6.60 14.00
C GLU A 59 1.14 7.56 14.08
N VAL A 60 0.00 7.12 13.55
CA VAL A 60 -1.30 7.79 13.65
C VAL A 60 -2.28 6.85 14.33
N ILE A 61 -2.92 7.32 15.42
CA ILE A 61 -3.89 6.56 16.18
C ILE A 61 -5.25 7.25 16.05
N THR A 62 -6.24 6.52 15.54
CA THR A 62 -7.63 6.94 15.48
C THR A 62 -8.39 6.22 16.60
N LYS A 63 -8.95 6.96 17.53
CA LYS A 63 -9.67 6.47 18.70
C LYS A 63 -11.16 6.68 18.51
N ASN A 64 -11.95 5.60 18.54
CA ASN A 64 -13.40 5.68 18.55
C ASN A 64 -13.89 5.67 20.00
N LEU A 65 -14.65 6.68 20.36
CA LEU A 65 -15.13 6.91 21.72
C LEU A 65 -16.64 6.60 21.81
N ASP A 66 -17.02 5.94 22.88
CA ASP A 66 -18.41 5.62 23.20
C ASP A 66 -19.04 6.84 23.89
N THR A 67 -19.91 7.55 23.17
CA THR A 67 -20.55 8.78 23.66
C THR A 67 -21.56 8.52 24.77
N GLU A 68 -22.14 7.31 24.82
CA GLU A 68 -23.05 6.89 25.90
C GLU A 68 -22.31 6.56 27.19
N LYS A 69 -20.99 6.35 27.14
CA LYS A 69 -20.14 6.01 28.28
C LYS A 69 -19.06 7.07 28.52
N GLU A 70 -19.47 8.32 28.63
CA GLU A 70 -18.58 9.45 28.96
C GLU A 70 -17.35 9.55 28.04
N ASN A 71 -17.51 9.22 26.74
CA ASN A 71 -16.45 9.13 25.76
C ASN A 71 -15.34 8.11 26.11
N ALA A 72 -15.71 6.99 26.74
CA ALA A 72 -14.78 5.91 26.98
C ALA A 72 -14.24 5.34 25.67
N LEU A 73 -12.93 5.09 25.60
CA LEU A 73 -12.33 4.42 24.45
C LEU A 73 -12.88 2.99 24.33
N TYR A 74 -13.45 2.63 23.17
CA TYR A 74 -13.86 1.25 22.93
C TYR A 74 -13.07 0.55 21.83
N ARG A 75 -12.54 1.32 20.86
CA ARG A 75 -11.74 0.78 19.75
C ARG A 75 -10.76 1.83 19.26
N LYS A 76 -9.59 1.39 18.85
CA LYS A 76 -8.63 2.25 18.14
C LYS A 76 -8.06 1.56 16.89
N SER A 77 -7.75 2.35 15.89
CA SER A 77 -6.94 1.95 14.75
C SER A 77 -5.57 2.59 14.87
N VAL A 78 -4.52 1.80 14.74
CA VAL A 78 -3.13 2.25 14.79
C VAL A 78 -2.51 2.03 13.41
N GLN A 79 -2.01 3.09 12.82
CA GLN A 79 -1.33 3.06 11.52
C GLN A 79 0.11 3.50 11.70
N LYS A 80 1.05 2.68 11.22
CA LYS A 80 2.49 2.97 11.28
C LYS A 80 3.03 3.17 9.87
N TYR A 81 3.75 4.26 9.71
CA TYR A 81 4.32 4.68 8.44
C TYR A 81 5.83 4.72 8.50
N ASP A 82 6.48 4.42 7.38
CA ASP A 82 7.90 4.65 7.25
C ASP A 82 8.15 6.14 7.02
N VAL A 83 8.84 6.74 7.97
CA VAL A 83 9.32 8.13 7.92
C VAL A 83 10.84 8.18 8.05
N SER A 84 11.54 7.09 7.74
CA SER A 84 12.99 6.98 7.87
C SER A 84 13.73 7.81 6.82
N GLY A 85 13.15 7.96 5.63
CA GLY A 85 13.76 8.67 4.52
C GLY A 85 12.75 9.40 3.63
N TYR A 86 13.28 10.24 2.74
CA TYR A 86 12.50 11.04 1.80
C TYR A 86 11.67 10.17 0.83
N TYR A 87 12.26 9.08 0.33
CA TYR A 87 11.60 8.21 -0.65
C TYR A 87 10.67 7.16 -0.02
N THR A 88 10.78 6.91 1.27
CA THR A 88 9.94 5.94 1.99
C THR A 88 8.77 6.60 2.71
N GLN A 89 8.74 7.94 2.76
CA GLN A 89 7.71 8.70 3.47
C GLN A 89 6.30 8.32 3.03
N GLY A 90 5.42 8.12 4.02
CA GLY A 90 4.02 7.80 3.79
C GLY A 90 3.74 6.33 3.44
N ASN A 91 4.76 5.47 3.31
CA ASN A 91 4.56 4.05 3.14
C ASN A 91 3.97 3.44 4.42
N LEU A 92 2.75 2.90 4.32
CA LEU A 92 2.10 2.22 5.42
C LEU A 92 2.75 0.86 5.65
N VAL A 93 3.49 0.70 6.76
CA VAL A 93 4.17 -0.56 7.09
C VAL A 93 3.32 -1.47 7.96
N ASN A 94 2.43 -0.90 8.77
CA ASN A 94 1.54 -1.67 9.64
C ASN A 94 0.24 -0.90 9.89
N ALA A 95 -0.88 -1.61 9.92
CA ALA A 95 -2.15 -1.09 10.38
C ALA A 95 -2.82 -2.15 11.27
N SER A 96 -3.28 -1.75 12.45
CA SER A 96 -4.00 -2.64 13.37
C SER A 96 -5.30 -2.01 13.87
N VAL A 97 -6.25 -2.89 14.21
CA VAL A 97 -7.45 -2.53 14.96
C VAL A 97 -7.36 -3.21 16.32
N GLU A 98 -7.52 -2.42 17.37
CA GLU A 98 -7.31 -2.82 18.76
C GLU A 98 -8.51 -2.39 19.62
N ASP A 99 -8.74 -3.11 20.73
CA ASP A 99 -9.66 -2.67 21.76
C ASP A 99 -9.05 -1.58 22.66
N ALA A 100 -9.83 -1.16 23.66
CA ALA A 100 -9.40 -0.18 24.65
C ALA A 100 -8.17 -0.64 25.46
N ALA A 101 -7.99 -1.94 25.68
CA ALA A 101 -6.88 -2.53 26.41
C ALA A 101 -5.61 -2.72 25.56
N GLY A 102 -5.71 -2.46 24.25
CA GLY A 102 -4.60 -2.64 23.31
C GLY A 102 -4.50 -4.05 22.73
N LYS A 103 -5.54 -4.87 22.89
CA LYS A 103 -5.61 -6.19 22.29
C LYS A 103 -5.93 -6.07 20.81
N VAL A 104 -5.06 -6.62 19.96
CA VAL A 104 -5.20 -6.58 18.50
C VAL A 104 -6.27 -7.58 18.04
N TYR A 105 -7.15 -7.17 17.15
CA TYR A 105 -8.13 -8.00 16.45
C TYR A 105 -7.76 -8.28 15.01
N THR A 106 -7.34 -7.27 14.29
CA THR A 106 -6.88 -7.39 12.91
C THR A 106 -5.60 -6.61 12.71
N GLU A 107 -4.77 -7.07 11.81
CA GLU A 107 -3.52 -6.40 11.45
C GLU A 107 -3.23 -6.58 9.95
N THR A 108 -2.74 -5.53 9.33
CA THR A 108 -2.15 -5.56 7.99
C THR A 108 -0.67 -5.23 8.12
N ARG A 109 0.19 -6.02 7.49
CA ARG A 109 1.64 -5.80 7.41
C ARG A 109 2.05 -5.64 5.96
N ASN A 110 2.83 -4.61 5.68
CA ASN A 110 3.37 -4.33 4.36
C ASN A 110 4.90 -4.33 4.41
N GLU A 111 5.51 -4.90 3.36
CA GLU A 111 6.95 -4.83 3.15
C GLU A 111 7.23 -4.18 1.79
N TYR A 112 8.21 -3.30 1.77
CA TYR A 112 8.62 -2.58 0.57
C TYR A 112 10.04 -2.94 0.20
N ASP A 113 10.33 -2.98 -1.10
CA ASP A 113 11.69 -3.00 -1.59
C ASP A 113 12.16 -1.57 -1.88
N GLY A 114 13.45 -1.37 -1.95
CA GLY A 114 14.05 -0.07 -2.29
C GLY A 114 15.07 -0.20 -3.40
N TYR A 115 14.95 0.63 -4.42
CA TYR A 115 15.86 0.66 -5.56
C TYR A 115 16.25 2.10 -5.88
N TYR A 116 17.55 2.37 -6.04
CA TYR A 116 18.01 3.59 -6.69
C TYR A 116 17.92 3.43 -8.20
N LEU A 117 17.45 4.49 -8.87
CA LEU A 117 17.39 4.55 -10.31
C LEU A 117 18.59 5.34 -10.84
N THR A 118 19.30 4.74 -11.77
CA THR A 118 20.30 5.42 -12.59
C THR A 118 19.87 5.34 -14.06
N ALA A 119 19.78 6.48 -14.72
CA ALA A 119 19.52 6.54 -16.16
C ALA A 119 20.85 6.47 -16.93
N LYS A 120 20.88 5.61 -17.96
CA LYS A 120 21.97 5.56 -18.93
C LYS A 120 21.36 5.55 -20.33
N GLY A 121 21.24 6.72 -20.92
CA GLY A 121 20.45 6.90 -22.16
C GLY A 121 18.96 6.68 -21.86
N ASP A 122 18.32 5.84 -22.67
CA ASP A 122 16.90 5.49 -22.53
C ASP A 122 16.65 4.29 -21.59
N GLU A 123 17.70 3.76 -20.96
CA GLU A 123 17.61 2.62 -20.05
C GLU A 123 17.73 3.06 -18.60
N TYR A 124 16.89 2.47 -17.76
CA TYR A 124 16.96 2.62 -16.30
C TYR A 124 17.57 1.36 -15.68
N THR A 125 18.47 1.59 -14.74
CA THR A 125 19.03 0.52 -13.91
C THR A 125 18.52 0.69 -12.48
N PHE A 126 17.95 -0.37 -11.94
CA PHE A 126 17.47 -0.43 -10.58
C PHE A 126 18.51 -1.14 -9.72
N THR A 127 19.10 -0.41 -8.78
CA THR A 127 20.09 -0.99 -7.85
C THR A 127 19.44 -1.14 -6.48
N ALA A 128 19.30 -2.40 -6.01
CA ALA A 128 18.76 -2.69 -4.69
C ALA A 128 19.69 -2.16 -3.60
N GLN A 129 19.20 -1.22 -2.82
CA GLN A 129 19.90 -0.64 -1.66
C GLN A 129 18.88 -0.11 -0.68
N PRO A 130 19.22 0.01 0.62
CA PRO A 130 18.40 0.79 1.54
C PRO A 130 18.25 2.22 0.99
N VAL A 131 17.03 2.60 0.67
CA VAL A 131 16.73 3.91 0.09
C VAL A 131 16.68 4.92 1.23
N LEU A 132 17.86 5.34 1.66
CA LEU A 132 18.04 6.48 2.55
C LEU A 132 18.10 7.74 1.70
N CYS A 133 17.45 8.80 2.17
CA CYS A 133 17.56 10.10 1.54
C CYS A 133 19.02 10.52 1.47
N SER A 134 19.58 10.68 0.32
CA SER A 134 20.69 11.57 0.04
C SER A 134 21.00 11.56 -1.46
N ASP A 135 21.66 12.61 -1.94
CA ASP A 135 22.44 12.65 -3.18
C ASP A 135 21.67 12.76 -4.49
N ARG A 136 20.46 13.31 -4.50
CA ARG A 136 19.75 13.66 -5.76
C ARG A 136 19.48 12.48 -6.70
N ALA A 137 19.55 11.26 -6.19
CA ALA A 137 19.15 10.07 -6.94
C ALA A 137 17.63 9.95 -6.97
N SER A 138 17.07 9.45 -8.05
CA SER A 138 15.70 8.98 -8.07
C SER A 138 15.61 7.60 -7.41
N ALA A 139 14.51 7.30 -6.75
CA ALA A 139 14.28 6.00 -6.15
C ALA A 139 12.91 5.44 -6.49
N PHE A 140 12.82 4.12 -6.48
CA PHE A 140 11.60 3.35 -6.63
C PHE A 140 11.42 2.48 -5.39
N VAL A 141 10.29 2.64 -4.70
CA VAL A 141 10.02 1.94 -3.43
C VAL A 141 8.68 1.20 -3.54
N PRO A 142 8.66 0.08 -4.28
CA PRO A 142 7.43 -0.67 -4.51
C PRO A 142 7.03 -1.53 -3.32
N LEU A 143 5.72 -1.71 -3.15
CA LEU A 143 5.14 -2.67 -2.22
C LEU A 143 5.45 -4.10 -2.71
N ARG A 144 6.24 -4.84 -1.94
CA ARG A 144 6.64 -6.22 -2.26
C ARG A 144 5.70 -7.27 -1.70
N TYR A 145 5.25 -7.07 -0.47
CA TYR A 145 4.48 -8.07 0.27
C TYR A 145 3.43 -7.40 1.15
N THR A 146 2.25 -8.01 1.23
CA THR A 146 1.19 -7.66 2.17
C THR A 146 0.68 -8.93 2.85
N ALA A 147 0.49 -8.87 4.17
CA ALA A 147 -0.21 -9.90 4.93
C ALA A 147 -1.35 -9.28 5.74
N ASN A 148 -2.51 -9.94 5.71
CA ASN A 148 -3.64 -9.62 6.58
C ASN A 148 -3.79 -10.72 7.63
N LEU A 149 -3.89 -10.30 8.88
CA LEU A 149 -3.95 -11.19 10.04
C LEU A 149 -5.25 -10.94 10.83
N GLN A 150 -5.81 -12.02 11.36
CA GLN A 150 -6.87 -11.99 12.36
C GLN A 150 -6.40 -12.67 13.65
N TYR A 151 -6.74 -12.08 14.77
CA TYR A 151 -6.26 -12.54 16.08
C TYR A 151 -7.35 -13.27 16.88
N GLU A 152 -8.64 -12.98 16.64
CA GLU A 152 -9.79 -13.61 17.31
C GLU A 152 -9.60 -13.83 18.84
N GLY A 153 -8.90 -12.89 19.47
CA GLY A 153 -8.58 -12.99 20.89
C GLY A 153 -7.29 -13.76 21.22
N ALA A 154 -6.61 -14.36 20.26
CA ALA A 154 -5.33 -15.04 20.46
C ALA A 154 -4.16 -14.06 20.63
N ALA A 155 -3.06 -14.52 21.24
CA ALA A 155 -1.83 -13.73 21.34
C ALA A 155 -1.04 -13.66 20.02
N GLN A 156 -1.29 -14.61 19.09
CA GLN A 156 -0.70 -14.63 17.76
C GLN A 156 -1.80 -14.57 16.71
N GLY A 157 -1.64 -13.68 15.73
CA GLY A 157 -2.56 -13.55 14.62
C GLY A 157 -2.39 -14.69 13.61
N MET A 158 -3.51 -15.14 13.06
CA MET A 158 -3.55 -16.04 11.94
C MET A 158 -3.53 -15.22 10.64
N ILE A 159 -2.60 -15.51 9.74
CA ILE A 159 -2.58 -14.91 8.41
C ILE A 159 -3.80 -15.42 7.63
N THR A 160 -4.69 -14.53 7.25
CA THR A 160 -5.90 -14.85 6.48
C THR A 160 -5.69 -14.68 4.98
N SER A 161 -4.82 -13.76 4.59
CA SER A 161 -4.42 -13.60 3.19
C SER A 161 -3.01 -13.03 3.08
N GLU A 162 -2.35 -13.38 2.00
CA GLU A 162 -1.02 -12.87 1.63
C GLU A 162 -1.00 -12.49 0.16
N ALA A 163 -0.24 -11.46 -0.16
CA ALA A 163 0.00 -11.04 -1.54
C ALA A 163 1.47 -10.71 -1.74
N TRP A 164 2.01 -11.07 -2.90
CA TRP A 164 3.39 -10.77 -3.31
C TRP A 164 3.37 -10.11 -4.67
N ASN A 165 4.12 -9.03 -4.80
CA ASN A 165 4.33 -8.30 -6.03
C ASN A 165 5.78 -8.49 -6.51
N GLU A 166 5.96 -8.71 -7.80
CA GLU A 166 7.24 -8.65 -8.48
C GLU A 166 7.20 -7.57 -9.56
N TYR A 167 8.32 -6.90 -9.78
CA TYR A 167 8.41 -5.79 -10.72
C TYR A 167 9.48 -6.04 -11.77
N TYR A 168 9.31 -5.47 -12.95
CA TYR A 168 10.34 -5.45 -13.97
C TYR A 168 11.40 -4.42 -13.62
N LEU A 169 12.64 -4.86 -13.40
CA LEU A 169 13.77 -4.02 -12.97
C LEU A 169 14.84 -3.84 -14.04
N THR A 170 14.70 -4.45 -15.21
CA THR A 170 15.69 -4.37 -16.30
C THR A 170 14.97 -4.24 -17.63
N GLY A 171 15.35 -3.23 -18.42
CA GLY A 171 14.74 -2.94 -19.72
C GLY A 171 13.27 -2.48 -19.63
N HIS A 172 12.85 -2.04 -18.46
CA HIS A 172 11.49 -1.59 -18.12
C HIS A 172 11.55 -0.41 -17.15
N HIS A 173 10.39 0.10 -16.77
CA HIS A 173 10.26 1.31 -15.94
C HIS A 173 9.71 1.03 -14.54
N GLY A 174 9.82 -0.21 -14.05
CA GLY A 174 9.30 -0.61 -12.73
C GLY A 174 7.84 -1.09 -12.77
N GLU A 175 7.33 -1.50 -13.93
CA GLU A 175 5.98 -2.02 -14.06
C GLU A 175 5.80 -3.34 -13.29
N LEU A 176 4.59 -3.58 -12.81
CA LEU A 176 4.23 -4.81 -12.10
C LEU A 176 4.36 -6.02 -13.04
N LYS A 177 5.28 -6.91 -12.74
CA LYS A 177 5.54 -8.13 -13.51
C LYS A 177 4.58 -9.25 -13.15
N SER A 178 4.39 -9.46 -11.85
CA SER A 178 3.47 -10.47 -11.34
C SER A 178 2.88 -10.09 -9.99
N TYR A 179 1.67 -10.59 -9.75
CA TYR A 179 0.96 -10.53 -8.50
C TYR A 179 0.56 -11.95 -8.09
N LYS A 180 0.97 -12.40 -6.92
CA LYS A 180 0.57 -13.68 -6.33
C LYS A 180 -0.31 -13.43 -5.13
N PHE A 181 -1.34 -14.23 -4.98
CA PHE A 181 -2.26 -14.14 -3.86
C PHE A 181 -2.51 -15.51 -3.24
N SER A 182 -2.61 -15.54 -1.91
CA SER A 182 -3.01 -16.72 -1.13
C SER A 182 -3.98 -16.32 -0.03
N ASN A 183 -5.05 -17.10 0.13
CA ASN A 183 -6.00 -17.01 1.24
C ASN A 183 -5.81 -18.14 2.28
N LYS A 184 -4.72 -18.89 2.17
CA LYS A 184 -4.42 -20.00 3.09
C LYS A 184 -3.81 -19.45 4.37
N GLY A 185 -4.65 -19.29 5.39
CA GLY A 185 -4.24 -18.82 6.70
C GLY A 185 -3.17 -19.71 7.34
N LYS A 186 -2.13 -19.08 7.87
CA LYS A 186 -1.13 -19.70 8.74
C LYS A 186 -0.98 -18.91 10.02
N LEU A 187 -0.95 -19.62 11.14
CA LEU A 187 -0.80 -19.01 12.45
C LEU A 187 0.63 -18.44 12.62
N GLY A 188 0.73 -17.11 12.69
CA GLY A 188 1.93 -16.39 13.14
C GLY A 188 3.16 -16.41 12.23
N SER A 189 3.11 -17.04 11.06
CA SER A 189 4.26 -17.11 10.15
C SER A 189 3.90 -16.69 8.73
N LYS A 190 4.87 -16.11 8.04
CA LYS A 190 4.83 -15.88 6.59
C LYS A 190 4.55 -17.20 5.87
N GLY A 191 3.68 -17.19 4.87
CA GLY A 191 3.28 -18.38 4.13
C GLY A 191 4.43 -19.15 3.48
N ASP A 192 4.14 -20.37 3.03
CA ASP A 192 5.10 -21.26 2.37
C ASP A 192 5.39 -20.89 0.91
N GLY A 193 4.93 -19.72 0.47
CA GLY A 193 5.07 -19.25 -0.91
C GLY A 193 4.08 -19.90 -1.90
N LYS A 194 3.23 -20.81 -1.43
CA LYS A 194 2.14 -21.32 -2.25
C LYS A 194 1.06 -20.27 -2.41
N PHE A 195 0.55 -20.12 -3.60
CA PHE A 195 -0.49 -19.15 -3.95
C PHE A 195 -1.74 -19.85 -4.48
N ASP A 196 -2.89 -19.20 -4.34
CA ASP A 196 -4.14 -19.67 -4.92
C ASP A 196 -4.22 -19.27 -6.37
N TYR A 197 -3.75 -18.07 -6.71
CA TYR A 197 -3.59 -17.64 -8.09
C TYR A 197 -2.41 -16.68 -8.24
N GLN A 198 -1.90 -16.61 -9.46
CA GLN A 198 -0.89 -15.66 -9.90
C GLN A 198 -1.38 -14.96 -11.17
N THR A 199 -1.26 -13.63 -11.17
CA THR A 199 -1.39 -12.81 -12.38
C THR A 199 -0.01 -12.48 -12.90
N SER A 200 0.24 -12.72 -14.18
CA SER A 200 1.46 -12.31 -14.89
C SER A 200 1.11 -11.29 -15.95
N ILE A 201 1.89 -10.24 -16.07
CA ILE A 201 1.63 -9.11 -16.98
C ILE A 201 2.87 -8.90 -17.86
N ARG A 202 2.65 -8.72 -19.17
CA ARG A 202 3.68 -8.28 -20.11
C ARG A 202 3.34 -6.91 -20.64
N TYR A 203 4.35 -6.15 -20.98
CA TYR A 203 4.21 -4.78 -21.44
C TYR A 203 4.98 -4.54 -22.74
N THR A 204 4.53 -3.56 -23.50
CA THR A 204 5.30 -2.92 -24.57
C THR A 204 5.46 -1.43 -24.27
N SER A 205 6.47 -0.83 -24.85
CA SER A 205 6.77 0.59 -24.69
C SER A 205 7.26 1.17 -26.01
N ASN A 206 6.99 2.46 -26.22
CA ASN A 206 7.55 3.24 -27.33
C ASN A 206 8.27 4.46 -26.74
N SER A 207 9.56 4.28 -26.43
CA SER A 207 10.39 5.30 -25.76
C SER A 207 10.54 6.57 -26.61
N SER A 208 10.58 6.43 -27.97
CA SER A 208 10.70 7.59 -28.87
C SER A 208 9.51 8.54 -28.82
N ARG A 209 8.35 8.05 -28.33
CA ARG A 209 7.13 8.85 -28.14
C ARG A 209 6.76 9.03 -26.66
N ASN A 210 7.65 8.63 -25.76
CA ASN A 210 7.42 8.67 -24.32
C ASN A 210 6.13 7.94 -23.88
N ILE A 211 5.81 6.83 -24.57
CA ILE A 211 4.69 5.95 -24.22
C ILE A 211 5.27 4.70 -23.58
N LEU A 212 5.01 4.51 -22.28
CA LEU A 212 5.63 3.48 -21.47
C LEU A 212 4.57 2.59 -20.85
N GLY A 213 4.92 1.31 -20.64
CA GLY A 213 4.14 0.39 -19.81
C GLY A 213 2.75 0.03 -20.34
N LEU A 214 2.57 -0.09 -21.66
CA LEU A 214 1.29 -0.57 -22.22
C LEU A 214 1.17 -2.08 -22.04
N PRO A 215 0.17 -2.61 -21.30
CA PRO A 215 0.01 -4.05 -21.09
C PRO A 215 -0.37 -4.75 -22.39
N THR A 216 0.38 -5.78 -22.79
CA THR A 216 0.11 -6.60 -23.97
C THR A 216 -0.53 -7.92 -23.63
N ASP A 217 -0.18 -8.48 -22.47
CA ASP A 217 -0.72 -9.77 -22.03
C ASP A 217 -0.95 -9.72 -20.52
N VAL A 218 -2.10 -10.22 -20.11
CA VAL A 218 -2.45 -10.47 -18.71
C VAL A 218 -2.92 -11.90 -18.59
N THR A 219 -2.23 -12.71 -17.81
CA THR A 219 -2.56 -14.12 -17.61
C THR A 219 -2.76 -14.40 -16.13
N VAL A 220 -3.90 -15.01 -15.78
CA VAL A 220 -4.21 -15.48 -14.43
C VAL A 220 -4.10 -16.99 -14.41
N THR A 221 -3.19 -17.51 -13.58
CA THR A 221 -2.92 -18.94 -13.41
C THR A 221 -3.23 -19.33 -11.97
N GLY A 222 -3.95 -20.41 -11.77
CA GLY A 222 -4.20 -20.94 -10.43
C GLY A 222 -2.97 -21.65 -9.83
N GLY A 223 -3.01 -21.93 -8.53
CA GLY A 223 -1.98 -22.69 -7.82
C GLY A 223 -1.85 -24.14 -8.31
N ASP A 224 -2.83 -24.63 -9.09
CA ASP A 224 -2.81 -25.92 -9.79
C ASP A 224 -2.11 -25.87 -11.16
N GLY A 225 -1.62 -24.70 -11.57
CA GLY A 225 -0.95 -24.45 -12.85
C GLY A 225 -1.88 -24.25 -14.04
N LYS A 226 -3.20 -24.26 -13.85
CA LYS A 226 -4.15 -23.99 -14.93
C LYS A 226 -4.32 -22.50 -15.17
N VAL A 227 -4.41 -22.13 -16.45
CA VAL A 227 -4.79 -20.77 -16.85
C VAL A 227 -6.30 -20.62 -16.73
N TYR A 228 -6.74 -19.67 -15.92
CA TYR A 228 -8.16 -19.36 -15.71
C TYR A 228 -8.62 -18.17 -16.54
N HIS A 229 -7.72 -17.27 -16.84
CA HIS A 229 -8.04 -16.08 -17.60
C HIS A 229 -6.80 -15.58 -18.35
N GLN A 230 -6.99 -15.21 -19.59
CA GLN A 230 -5.93 -14.59 -20.39
C GLN A 230 -6.54 -13.52 -21.29
N VAL A 231 -5.92 -12.35 -21.25
CA VAL A 231 -6.25 -11.24 -22.16
C VAL A 231 -4.98 -10.83 -22.88
N SER A 232 -5.06 -10.62 -24.18
CA SER A 232 -4.00 -10.00 -24.96
C SER A 232 -4.51 -8.76 -25.69
N ALA A 233 -3.64 -7.77 -25.81
CA ALA A 233 -3.90 -6.47 -26.39
C ALA A 233 -2.92 -6.16 -27.51
N VAL A 234 -3.42 -5.62 -28.62
CA VAL A 234 -2.62 -5.15 -29.74
C VAL A 234 -2.82 -3.65 -29.90
N TYR A 235 -1.72 -2.93 -30.02
CA TYR A 235 -1.71 -1.47 -30.18
C TYR A 235 -1.36 -1.09 -31.63
N ASP A 236 -1.88 0.07 -32.06
CA ASP A 236 -1.62 0.62 -33.38
C ASP A 236 -0.14 1.00 -33.57
N THR A 237 0.43 0.68 -34.72
CA THR A 237 1.83 0.97 -35.02
C THR A 237 2.11 2.44 -35.29
N LYS A 238 1.12 3.18 -35.83
CA LYS A 238 1.21 4.59 -36.12
C LYS A 238 0.88 5.45 -34.89
N TYR A 239 -0.06 4.99 -34.08
CA TYR A 239 -0.53 5.62 -32.84
C TYR A 239 -0.37 4.62 -31.69
N PRO A 240 0.83 4.41 -31.14
CA PRO A 240 1.14 3.31 -30.23
C PRO A 240 0.36 3.25 -28.92
N ASN A 241 -0.36 4.31 -28.57
CA ASN A 241 -1.29 4.36 -27.44
C ASN A 241 -2.73 3.96 -27.78
N HIS A 242 -3.04 3.73 -29.05
CA HIS A 242 -4.37 3.31 -29.48
C HIS A 242 -4.45 1.77 -29.48
N LEU A 243 -5.37 1.26 -28.68
CA LEU A 243 -5.70 -0.15 -28.65
C LEU A 243 -6.50 -0.49 -29.92
N THR A 244 -6.04 -1.47 -30.70
CA THR A 244 -6.68 -1.88 -31.97
C THR A 244 -7.36 -3.23 -31.86
N LYS A 245 -6.95 -4.05 -30.87
CA LYS A 245 -7.54 -5.39 -30.69
C LYS A 245 -7.36 -5.83 -29.23
N ILE A 246 -8.43 -6.39 -28.67
CA ILE A 246 -8.39 -7.16 -27.42
C ILE A 246 -8.82 -8.59 -27.76
N THR A 247 -8.07 -9.57 -27.27
CA THR A 247 -8.46 -10.97 -27.35
C THR A 247 -8.53 -11.52 -25.93
N GLN A 248 -9.69 -12.00 -25.53
CA GLN A 248 -9.90 -12.68 -24.26
C GLN A 248 -10.07 -14.16 -24.50
N GLN A 249 -9.28 -15.00 -23.84
CA GLN A 249 -9.46 -16.44 -23.82
C GLN A 249 -10.30 -16.83 -22.60
N LEU A 250 -11.37 -17.59 -22.88
CA LEU A 250 -12.20 -18.17 -21.83
C LEU A 250 -11.63 -19.54 -21.44
N GLY A 251 -11.89 -19.98 -20.20
CA GLY A 251 -11.32 -21.21 -19.63
C GLY A 251 -11.64 -22.51 -20.39
N ASN A 252 -12.56 -22.47 -21.34
CA ASN A 252 -12.92 -23.59 -22.26
C ASN A 252 -12.11 -23.59 -23.56
N GLY A 253 -11.17 -22.68 -23.75
CA GLY A 253 -10.36 -22.51 -24.96
C GLY A 253 -11.00 -21.63 -26.04
N GLU A 254 -12.18 -21.08 -25.82
CA GLU A 254 -12.77 -20.06 -26.69
C GLU A 254 -12.09 -18.72 -26.53
N ALA A 255 -11.90 -17.99 -27.63
CA ALA A 255 -11.38 -16.66 -27.66
C ALA A 255 -12.44 -15.69 -28.20
N VAL A 256 -12.70 -14.62 -27.45
CA VAL A 256 -13.51 -13.49 -27.91
C VAL A 256 -12.56 -12.40 -28.33
N THR A 257 -12.80 -11.80 -29.49
CA THR A 257 -12.00 -10.71 -30.06
C THR A 257 -12.92 -9.55 -30.39
N ASP A 258 -12.63 -8.37 -29.86
CA ASP A 258 -13.25 -7.10 -30.18
C ASP A 258 -12.23 -6.20 -30.87
#